data_a4cfe0726ab1f393bafb01c24108f278
#
_entry.id   a4cfe0726ab1f393bafb01c24108f278
#
_cell.length_a   1.000
_cell.length_b   1.000
_cell.length_c   1.000
_cell.angle_alpha   90.00
_cell.angle_beta   90.00
_cell.angle_gamma   90.00
#
_symmetry.space_group_name_H-M   'P 1'
#
loop_
_entity.id
_entity.type
_entity.pdbx_description
1 polymer ?
#
loop_
_entity_poly.entity_id
_entity_poly.type
_entity_poly.pdbx_seq_one_letter_code
_entity_poly.pdbx_strand_id
1 'polypeptide(L)'
;MKDDYNIFSTLSQEDKNIQEVMSYEELEKQMVGLVDHLPATQRDILKMRIYNDMSFKDIAEAEDISINTALGRMRYALINMRKLIEKHQLVTDI
;
A
#
# COMPACT_ATOMS: atom_id res chain seq x y z
N MET A 1 0.56 -5.90 -15.49
CA MET A 1 0.75 -7.30 -15.12
C MET A 1 -0.53 -7.87 -14.56
N LYS A 2 -0.81 -9.12 -14.91
CA LYS A 2 -2.04 -9.75 -14.45
C LYS A 2 -2.13 -9.83 -12.93
N ASP A 3 -1.01 -10.14 -12.27
CA ASP A 3 -0.99 -10.26 -10.83
C ASP A 3 -1.28 -8.93 -10.15
N ASP A 4 -0.74 -7.85 -10.68
CA ASP A 4 -0.95 -6.52 -10.13
C ASP A 4 -2.39 -6.06 -10.35
N TYR A 5 -2.95 -6.39 -11.50
CA TYR A 5 -4.34 -6.08 -11.76
C TYR A 5 -5.26 -6.84 -10.81
N ASN A 6 -4.95 -8.13 -10.62
CA ASN A 6 -5.79 -9.00 -9.80
C ASN A 6 -5.81 -8.61 -8.33
N ILE A 7 -4.75 -7.99 -7.81
CA ILE A 7 -4.75 -7.59 -6.41
C ILE A 7 -5.90 -6.62 -6.12
N PHE A 8 -6.13 -5.67 -7.02
CA PHE A 8 -7.19 -4.71 -6.80
C PHE A 8 -8.58 -5.35 -6.95
N SER A 9 -8.71 -6.31 -7.83
CA SER A 9 -10.00 -7.00 -8.00
C SER A 9 -10.30 -7.96 -6.85
N THR A 10 -9.29 -8.39 -6.09
CA THR A 10 -9.48 -9.29 -4.95
C THR A 10 -9.58 -8.57 -3.62
N LEU A 11 -9.32 -7.27 -3.58
CA LEU A 11 -9.46 -6.49 -2.36
C LEU A 11 -10.94 -6.36 -2.00
N SER A 12 -11.21 -6.19 -0.70
CA SER A 12 -12.56 -6.04 -0.21
C SER A 12 -13.16 -4.69 -0.64
N GLN A 13 -14.45 -4.53 -0.43
CA GLN A 13 -15.13 -3.27 -0.72
C GLN A 13 -14.52 -2.10 0.04
N GLU A 14 -14.08 -2.33 1.26
CA GLU A 14 -13.42 -1.30 2.06
C GLU A 14 -12.13 -0.83 1.42
N ASP A 15 -11.38 -1.77 0.84
CA ASP A 15 -10.11 -1.45 0.23
C ASP A 15 -10.28 -0.70 -1.09
N LYS A 16 -11.40 -0.88 -1.76
CA LYS A 16 -11.69 -0.19 -3.02
C LYS A 16 -11.72 1.32 -2.86
N ASN A 17 -12.06 1.81 -1.68
CA ASN A 17 -12.11 3.24 -1.43
C ASN A 17 -10.76 3.92 -1.67
N ILE A 18 -9.67 3.22 -1.36
CA ILE A 18 -8.34 3.76 -1.60
C ILE A 18 -8.08 3.90 -3.09
N GLN A 19 -8.47 2.89 -3.88
CA GLN A 19 -8.28 2.92 -5.32
C GLN A 19 -9.11 4.01 -5.99
N GLU A 20 -10.34 4.19 -5.52
CA GLU A 20 -11.28 5.12 -6.14
C GLU A 20 -10.94 6.58 -5.87
N VAL A 21 -10.37 6.87 -4.70
CA VAL A 21 -10.13 8.26 -4.29
C VAL A 21 -8.68 8.65 -4.40
N MET A 22 -7.78 7.73 -4.66
CA MET A 22 -6.35 8.05 -4.64
C MET A 22 -5.58 7.15 -5.60
N SER A 23 -4.90 7.78 -6.56
CA SER A 23 -3.98 7.06 -7.45
C SER A 23 -2.69 6.72 -6.70
N TYR A 24 -1.86 5.86 -7.29
CA TYR A 24 -0.55 5.58 -6.73
C TYR A 24 0.33 6.82 -6.67
N GLU A 25 0.20 7.71 -7.65
CA GLU A 25 0.94 8.97 -7.63
C GLU A 25 0.56 9.83 -6.43
N GLU A 26 -0.74 9.96 -6.17
CA GLU A 26 -1.21 10.72 -5.01
C GLU A 26 -0.81 10.03 -3.72
N LEU A 27 -0.92 8.70 -3.68
CA LEU A 27 -0.53 7.93 -2.52
C LEU A 27 0.96 8.15 -2.20
N GLU A 28 1.80 8.11 -3.23
CA GLU A 28 3.23 8.32 -3.04
C GLU A 28 3.51 9.68 -2.40
N LYS A 29 2.84 10.72 -2.85
CA LYS A 29 2.99 12.06 -2.29
C LYS A 29 2.55 12.11 -0.83
N GLN A 30 1.44 11.47 -0.52
CA GLN A 30 0.89 11.47 0.84
C GLN A 30 1.70 10.61 1.79
N MET A 31 2.44 9.63 1.28
CA MET A 31 3.25 8.74 2.10
C MET A 31 4.46 9.41 2.72
N VAL A 32 4.92 10.51 2.14
CA VAL A 32 6.13 11.19 2.62
C VAL A 32 5.97 11.56 4.09
N GLY A 33 6.88 11.06 4.93
CA GLY A 33 6.85 11.34 6.35
C GLY A 33 5.87 10.48 7.15
N LEU A 34 4.93 9.80 6.48
CA LEU A 34 3.94 8.98 7.17
C LEU A 34 4.24 7.50 7.08
N VAL A 35 4.83 7.06 5.99
CA VAL A 35 5.06 5.63 5.75
C VAL A 35 5.94 5.00 6.84
N ASP A 36 6.83 5.78 7.43
CA ASP A 36 7.72 5.29 8.48
C ASP A 36 7.01 5.01 9.81
N HIS A 37 5.76 5.45 9.94
CA HIS A 37 4.95 5.12 11.11
C HIS A 37 4.30 3.75 11.02
N LEU A 38 4.40 3.09 9.88
CA LEU A 38 3.85 1.74 9.70
C LEU A 38 4.80 0.69 10.27
N PRO A 39 4.26 -0.48 10.65
CA PRO A 39 5.12 -1.63 10.96
C PRO A 39 6.05 -1.93 9.78
N ALA A 40 7.25 -2.46 10.09
CA ALA A 40 8.30 -2.64 9.09
C ALA A 40 7.83 -3.39 7.84
N THR A 41 7.08 -4.48 8.00
CA THR A 41 6.65 -5.29 6.85
C THR A 41 5.71 -4.51 5.94
N GLN A 42 4.85 -3.67 6.51
CA GLN A 42 3.91 -2.86 5.74
C GLN A 42 4.63 -1.69 5.08
N ARG A 43 5.49 -1.02 5.83
CA ARG A 43 6.30 0.06 5.29
C ARG A 43 7.12 -0.42 4.09
N ASP A 44 7.79 -1.55 4.25
CA ASP A 44 8.69 -2.06 3.23
C ASP A 44 7.96 -2.47 1.96
N ILE A 45 6.79 -3.10 2.08
CA ILE A 45 6.05 -3.48 0.88
C ILE A 45 5.52 -2.27 0.13
N LEU A 46 5.09 -1.24 0.84
CA LEU A 46 4.67 0.00 0.20
C LEU A 46 5.82 0.65 -0.55
N LYS A 47 6.99 0.71 0.05
CA LYS A 47 8.16 1.30 -0.61
C LYS A 47 8.56 0.50 -1.85
N MET A 48 8.58 -0.83 -1.75
CA MET A 48 8.92 -1.67 -2.90
C MET A 48 7.92 -1.49 -4.03
N ARG A 49 6.65 -1.48 -3.71
CA ARG A 49 5.61 -1.41 -4.74
C ARG A 49 5.44 0.00 -5.30
N ILE A 50 5.39 1.00 -4.44
CA ILE A 50 5.06 2.38 -4.86
C ILE A 50 6.31 3.14 -5.29
N TYR A 51 7.36 3.10 -4.50
CA TYR A 51 8.58 3.85 -4.83
C TYR A 51 9.43 3.15 -5.88
N ASN A 52 9.57 1.83 -5.77
CA ASN A 52 10.45 1.06 -6.65
C ASN A 52 9.73 0.39 -7.81
N ASP A 53 8.40 0.51 -7.85
CA ASP A 53 7.57 -0.02 -8.93
C ASP A 53 7.79 -1.52 -9.17
N MET A 54 8.04 -2.28 -8.11
CA MET A 54 8.25 -3.72 -8.22
C MET A 54 6.94 -4.47 -8.39
N SER A 55 6.97 -5.55 -9.16
CA SER A 55 5.82 -6.45 -9.24
C SER A 55 5.66 -7.24 -7.94
N PHE A 56 4.48 -7.76 -7.67
CA PHE A 56 4.27 -8.57 -6.48
C PHE A 56 5.06 -9.87 -6.54
N LYS A 57 5.32 -10.39 -7.73
CA LYS A 57 6.18 -11.55 -7.89
C LYS A 57 7.61 -11.21 -7.44
N ASP A 58 8.13 -10.08 -7.87
CA ASP A 58 9.47 -9.66 -7.50
C ASP A 58 9.58 -9.35 -6.00
N ILE A 59 8.54 -8.74 -5.43
CA ILE A 59 8.49 -8.48 -3.99
C ILE A 59 8.51 -9.80 -3.22
N ALA A 60 7.71 -10.77 -3.65
CA ALA A 60 7.65 -12.06 -3.00
C ALA A 60 9.01 -12.76 -3.02
N GLU A 61 9.71 -12.71 -4.16
CA GLU A 61 11.04 -13.28 -4.27
C GLU A 61 12.05 -12.56 -3.37
N ALA A 62 12.02 -11.23 -3.38
CA ALA A 62 12.94 -10.43 -2.58
C ALA A 62 12.77 -10.66 -1.08
N GLU A 63 11.53 -10.85 -0.64
CA GLU A 63 11.20 -11.02 0.77
C GLU A 63 11.13 -12.49 1.20
N ASP A 64 11.34 -13.41 0.28
CA ASP A 64 11.25 -14.85 0.53
C ASP A 64 9.90 -15.24 1.12
N ILE A 65 8.84 -14.76 0.52
CA ILE A 65 7.45 -15.05 0.91
C ILE A 65 6.65 -15.45 -0.32
N SER A 66 5.46 -15.99 -0.10
CA SER A 66 4.57 -16.31 -1.20
C SER A 66 3.94 -15.03 -1.76
N ILE A 67 3.46 -15.11 -3.00
CA ILE A 67 2.74 -14.00 -3.60
C ILE A 67 1.49 -13.67 -2.78
N ASN A 68 0.79 -14.68 -2.28
CA ASN A 68 -0.39 -14.46 -1.46
C ASN A 68 -0.05 -13.68 -0.18
N THR A 69 1.08 -13.99 0.44
CA THR A 69 1.53 -13.24 1.61
C THR A 69 1.86 -11.80 1.25
N ALA A 70 2.51 -11.59 0.10
CA ALA A 70 2.82 -10.24 -0.36
C ALA A 70 1.53 -9.44 -0.60
N LEU A 71 0.54 -10.05 -1.25
CA LEU A 71 -0.75 -9.40 -1.50
C LEU A 71 -1.45 -9.04 -0.18
N GLY A 72 -1.42 -9.94 0.79
CA GLY A 72 -2.01 -9.67 2.10
C GLY A 72 -1.33 -8.53 2.82
N ARG A 73 0.01 -8.51 2.79
CA ARG A 73 0.77 -7.41 3.39
C ARG A 73 0.43 -6.06 2.73
N MET A 74 0.32 -6.06 1.41
CA MET A 74 -0.04 -4.84 0.68
C MET A 74 -1.44 -4.35 1.06
N ARG A 75 -2.38 -5.27 1.20
CA ARG A 75 -3.74 -4.93 1.61
C ARG A 75 -3.76 -4.21 2.96
N TYR A 76 -3.10 -4.80 3.96
CA TYR A 76 -3.07 -4.19 5.29
C TYR A 76 -2.25 -2.90 5.30
N ALA A 77 -1.20 -2.85 4.50
CA ALA A 77 -0.40 -1.64 4.39
C ALA A 77 -1.23 -0.48 3.83
N LEU A 78 -2.06 -0.74 2.82
CA LEU A 78 -2.93 0.28 2.25
C LEU A 78 -3.98 0.74 3.26
N ILE A 79 -4.59 -0.18 3.99
CA ILE A 79 -5.59 0.15 5.00
C ILE A 79 -4.97 1.06 6.08
N ASN A 80 -3.81 0.67 6.59
CA ASN A 80 -3.16 1.42 7.64
C ASN A 80 -2.60 2.75 7.15
N MET A 81 -2.09 2.78 5.92
CA MET A 81 -1.62 4.03 5.33
C MET A 81 -2.76 5.03 5.18
N ARG A 82 -3.92 4.55 4.73
CA ARG A 82 -5.11 5.40 4.64
C ARG A 82 -5.48 6.00 6.00
N LYS A 83 -5.42 5.19 7.05
CA LYS A 83 -5.71 5.68 8.40
C LYS A 83 -4.75 6.78 8.82
N LEU A 84 -3.47 6.61 8.50
CA LEU A 84 -2.47 7.64 8.81
C LEU A 84 -2.71 8.92 8.04
N ILE A 85 -3.06 8.81 6.76
CA ILE A 85 -3.34 9.97 5.92
C ILE A 85 -4.55 10.73 6.47
N GLU A 86 -5.61 10.03 6.81
CA GLU A 86 -6.81 10.64 7.36
C GLU A 86 -6.51 11.35 8.68
N LYS A 87 -5.75 10.71 9.55
CA LYS A 87 -5.35 11.29 10.82
C LYS A 87 -4.51 12.53 10.62
N HIS A 88 -3.57 12.50 9.68
CA HIS A 88 -2.73 13.64 9.36
C HIS A 88 -3.54 14.82 8.86
N GLN A 89 -4.51 14.56 7.97
CA GLN A 89 -5.37 15.60 7.44
C GLN A 89 -6.20 16.26 8.53
N LEU A 90 -6.71 15.49 9.46
CA LEU A 90 -7.48 16.03 10.58
C LEU A 90 -6.63 16.96 11.44
N VAL A 91 -5.37 16.61 11.66
CA VAL A 91 -4.46 17.45 12.42
C VAL A 91 -4.14 18.75 11.68
N THR A 92 -3.93 18.67 10.37
CA THR A 92 -3.56 19.86 9.59
C THR A 92 -4.75 20.78 9.32
N ASP A 93 -5.96 20.27 9.39
CA ASP A 93 -7.17 21.08 9.18
C ASP A 93 -7.56 21.91 10.41
N ILE A 94 -6.91 21.67 11.52
CA ILE A 94 -7.15 22.44 12.74
C ILE A 94 -6.23 23.67 12.74
#